data_acef10eee230297f3d51e02ebc05df14
#
_entry.id   acef10eee230297f3d51e02ebc05df14
#
_cell.length_a   1.000
_cell.length_b   1.000
_cell.length_c   1.000
_cell.angle_alpha   90.00
_cell.angle_beta   90.00
_cell.angle_gamma   90.00
#
_symmetry.space_group_name_H-M   'P 1'
#
loop_
_entity.id
_entity.type
_entity.pdbx_description
1 polymer ?
#
loop_
_entity_poly.entity_id
_entity_poly.type
_entity_poly.pdbx_seq_one_letter_code
_entity_poly.pdbx_strand_id
1 'polypeptide(L)'
;MSTTHDHKISPEEVSPEILKQLYQVLHNQHSAVLIGSEDNRIVLPQALNDLVLFVVDAMNRKQAVFMMPEDEAFTTQAAATFLGMSRPYLVRLLEAGTIPFNRVGTHRRIRFSDLLDYQQKRSKERKTILDEMTSKLDEAGVYDRF
;
A
#
# COMPACT_ATOMS: atom_id res chain seq x y z
N MET A 1 24.34 2.12 8.88
CA MET A 1 23.11 1.95 9.69
C MET A 1 21.93 2.45 8.86
N SER A 2 21.28 1.54 8.18
CA SER A 2 20.05 1.88 7.44
C SER A 2 18.92 1.94 8.43
N THR A 3 18.56 3.14 8.83
CA THR A 3 17.32 3.40 9.55
C THR A 3 16.20 3.19 8.53
N THR A 4 15.58 2.03 8.59
CA THR A 4 14.30 1.79 7.91
C THR A 4 13.31 2.78 8.51
N HIS A 5 13.09 3.89 7.81
CA HIS A 5 12.05 4.83 8.20
C HIS A 5 10.70 4.26 7.75
N ASP A 6 10.21 3.34 8.55
CA ASP A 6 8.84 2.89 8.52
C ASP A 6 7.96 4.07 8.96
N HIS A 7 7.57 4.93 8.02
CA HIS A 7 6.65 6.03 8.31
C HIS A 7 5.21 5.51 8.26
N LYS A 8 4.81 4.87 9.35
CA LYS A 8 3.39 4.64 9.61
C LYS A 8 2.83 5.89 10.29
N ILE A 9 1.89 6.54 9.66
CA ILE A 9 1.13 7.64 10.24
C ILE A 9 -0.24 7.11 10.64
N SER A 10 -0.55 7.21 11.94
CA SER A 10 -1.83 6.77 12.48
C SER A 10 -2.81 7.94 12.61
N PRO A 11 -4.11 7.73 12.36
CA PRO A 11 -5.12 8.80 12.43
C PRO A 11 -5.20 9.49 13.81
N GLU A 12 -4.74 8.81 14.86
CA GLU A 12 -4.76 9.30 16.24
C GLU A 12 -3.69 10.36 16.52
N GLU A 13 -2.69 10.49 15.63
CA GLU A 13 -1.57 11.43 15.79
C GLU A 13 -1.94 12.87 15.39
N VAL A 14 -3.05 13.06 14.66
CA VAL A 14 -3.51 14.36 14.19
C VAL A 14 -4.95 14.59 14.63
N SER A 15 -5.25 15.80 15.15
CA SER A 15 -6.62 16.09 15.58
C SER A 15 -7.61 16.06 14.39
N PRO A 16 -8.85 15.56 14.59
CA PRO A 16 -9.86 15.51 13.55
C PRO A 16 -10.20 16.88 12.95
N GLU A 17 -10.13 17.94 13.74
CA GLU A 17 -10.38 19.32 13.32
C GLU A 17 -9.32 19.78 12.31
N ILE A 18 -8.06 19.50 12.58
CA ILE A 18 -6.94 19.83 11.69
C ILE A 18 -7.04 19.02 10.38
N LEU A 19 -7.36 17.74 10.46
CA LEU A 19 -7.56 16.91 9.26
C LEU A 19 -8.68 17.45 8.37
N LYS A 20 -9.78 17.88 8.96
CA LYS A 20 -10.90 18.46 8.23
C LYS A 20 -10.53 19.78 7.57
N GLN A 21 -9.81 20.65 8.28
CA GLN A 21 -9.33 21.93 7.74
C GLN A 21 -8.35 21.70 6.59
N LEU A 22 -7.39 20.80 6.74
CA LEU A 22 -6.43 20.43 5.69
C LEU A 22 -7.16 19.89 4.46
N TYR A 23 -8.12 19.00 4.64
CA TYR A 23 -8.92 18.47 3.55
C TYR A 23 -9.62 19.58 2.76
N GLN A 24 -10.27 20.52 3.44
CA GLN A 24 -10.98 21.63 2.81
C GLN A 24 -10.04 22.54 2.02
N VAL A 25 -8.88 22.88 2.57
CA VAL A 25 -7.90 23.75 1.92
C VAL A 25 -7.32 23.06 0.68
N LEU A 26 -6.89 21.80 0.82
CA LEU A 26 -6.27 21.06 -0.27
C LEU A 26 -7.24 20.68 -1.39
N HIS A 27 -8.50 20.43 -1.04
CA HIS A 27 -9.54 20.06 -2.02
C HIS A 27 -10.06 21.26 -2.81
N ASN A 28 -10.21 22.40 -2.16
CA ASN A 28 -10.78 23.60 -2.77
C ASN A 28 -9.76 24.48 -3.50
N GLN A 29 -8.49 24.36 -3.15
CA GLN A 29 -7.40 25.11 -3.77
C GLN A 29 -6.48 24.14 -4.48
N HIS A 30 -6.36 24.27 -5.80
CA HIS A 30 -5.50 23.41 -6.61
C HIS A 30 -4.00 23.59 -6.35
N SER A 31 -3.61 24.46 -5.42
CA SER A 31 -2.22 24.67 -5.02
C SER A 31 -2.12 25.08 -3.56
N ALA A 32 -1.45 24.26 -2.75
CA ALA A 32 -1.07 24.64 -1.40
C ALA A 32 0.29 25.35 -1.42
N VAL A 33 0.53 26.23 -0.46
CA VAL A 33 1.79 26.95 -0.28
C VAL A 33 2.38 26.58 1.08
N LEU A 34 3.60 26.10 1.09
CA LEU A 34 4.38 25.92 2.30
C LEU A 34 5.08 27.23 2.65
N ILE A 35 4.94 27.66 3.89
CA ILE A 35 5.59 28.86 4.40
C ILE A 35 6.65 28.43 5.41
N GLY A 36 7.90 28.69 5.11
CA GLY A 36 9.03 28.44 6.00
C GLY A 36 9.22 29.52 7.07
N SER A 37 10.14 29.30 8.00
CA SER A 37 10.42 30.19 9.14
C SER A 37 10.93 31.60 8.76
N GLU A 38 11.44 31.78 7.56
CA GLU A 38 11.96 33.08 7.04
C GLU A 38 11.04 33.69 5.96
N ASP A 39 9.74 33.46 6.04
CA ASP A 39 8.73 33.86 5.04
C ASP A 39 9.01 33.33 3.63
N ASN A 40 9.84 32.29 3.54
CA ASN A 40 10.10 31.59 2.30
C ASN A 40 8.84 30.81 1.90
N ARG A 41 8.27 31.14 0.74
CA ARG A 41 7.01 30.56 0.24
C ARG A 41 7.31 29.65 -0.94
N ILE A 42 6.92 28.40 -0.80
CA ILE A 42 7.07 27.40 -1.86
C ILE A 42 5.69 26.88 -2.25
N VAL A 43 5.31 27.09 -3.50
CA VAL A 43 4.08 26.50 -4.05
C VAL A 43 4.26 25.00 -4.16
N LEU A 44 3.34 24.24 -3.58
CA LEU A 44 3.42 22.79 -3.60
C LEU A 44 3.10 22.28 -5.03
N PRO A 45 3.99 21.51 -5.67
CA PRO A 45 3.69 20.88 -6.95
C PRO A 45 2.43 20.01 -6.86
N GLN A 46 1.67 19.92 -7.96
CA GLN A 46 0.40 19.19 -8.00
C GLN A 46 0.53 17.76 -7.46
N ALA A 47 1.58 17.03 -7.87
CA ALA A 47 1.80 15.66 -7.42
C ALA A 47 1.95 15.53 -5.88
N LEU A 48 2.59 16.50 -5.24
CA LEU A 48 2.72 16.53 -3.78
C LEU A 48 1.42 16.96 -3.12
N ASN A 49 0.68 17.89 -3.72
CA ASN A 49 -0.64 18.28 -3.24
C ASN A 49 -1.60 17.07 -3.23
N ASP A 50 -1.64 16.30 -4.31
CA ASP A 50 -2.47 15.11 -4.45
C ASP A 50 -2.06 14.02 -3.44
N LEU A 51 -0.76 13.86 -3.20
CA LEU A 51 -0.26 12.93 -2.19
C LEU A 51 -0.70 13.33 -0.78
N VAL A 52 -0.56 14.60 -0.42
CA VAL A 52 -0.99 15.09 0.91
C VAL A 52 -2.50 14.96 1.05
N LEU A 53 -3.26 15.29 0.02
CA LEU A 53 -4.72 15.12 0.02
C LEU A 53 -5.12 13.65 0.22
N PHE A 54 -4.45 12.72 -0.45
CA PHE A 54 -4.67 11.29 -0.28
C PHE A 54 -4.43 10.84 1.17
N VAL A 55 -3.32 11.28 1.76
CA VAL A 55 -3.00 10.96 3.17
C VAL A 55 -4.06 11.52 4.11
N VAL A 56 -4.44 12.79 3.95
CA VAL A 56 -5.46 13.45 4.78
C VAL A 56 -6.83 12.76 4.64
N ASP A 57 -7.23 12.39 3.44
CA ASP A 57 -8.50 11.68 3.20
C ASP A 57 -8.51 10.30 3.86
N ALA A 58 -7.43 9.54 3.73
CA ALA A 58 -7.29 8.23 4.39
C ALA A 58 -7.37 8.37 5.93
N MET A 59 -6.71 9.37 6.50
CA MET A 59 -6.75 9.64 7.94
C MET A 59 -8.14 10.09 8.41
N ASN A 60 -8.87 10.87 7.61
CA ASN A 60 -10.27 11.22 7.90
C ASN A 60 -11.19 9.99 7.94
N ARG A 61 -10.89 8.97 7.14
CA ARG A 61 -11.57 7.66 7.16
C ARG A 61 -11.06 6.73 8.27
N LYS A 62 -10.22 7.22 9.17
CA LYS A 62 -9.58 6.46 10.26
C LYS A 62 -8.71 5.30 9.75
N GLN A 63 -8.13 5.46 8.57
CA GLN A 63 -7.19 4.52 7.99
C GLN A 63 -5.76 4.99 8.28
N ALA A 64 -4.91 4.08 8.73
CA ALA A 64 -3.48 4.34 8.83
C ALA A 64 -2.86 4.37 7.43
N VAL A 65 -1.93 5.28 7.19
CA VAL A 65 -1.18 5.39 5.95
C VAL A 65 0.22 4.89 6.16
N PHE A 66 0.67 4.07 5.24
CA PHE A 66 2.00 3.53 5.21
C PHE A 66 2.71 4.00 3.94
N MET A 67 3.83 4.67 4.10
CA MET A 67 4.62 5.17 2.97
C MET A 67 5.97 4.47 2.96
N MET A 68 6.33 3.94 1.80
CA MET A 68 7.57 3.22 1.60
C MET A 68 8.16 3.54 0.24
N PRO A 69 9.48 3.76 0.13
CA PRO A 69 10.15 3.86 -1.15
C PRO A 69 9.98 2.58 -1.98
N GLU A 70 9.83 2.73 -3.29
CA GLU A 70 9.62 1.60 -4.21
C GLU A 70 10.81 0.63 -4.25
N ASP A 71 12.01 1.14 -4.02
CA ASP A 71 13.27 0.39 -4.00
C ASP A 71 13.58 -0.22 -2.62
N GLU A 72 12.74 -0.02 -1.63
CA GLU A 72 12.92 -0.61 -0.30
C GLU A 72 12.89 -2.14 -0.37
N ALA A 73 13.85 -2.76 0.32
CA ALA A 73 14.01 -4.20 0.32
C ALA A 73 13.56 -4.81 1.66
N PHE A 74 12.60 -5.70 1.57
CA PHE A 74 12.04 -6.43 2.70
C PHE A 74 12.91 -7.61 3.12
N THR A 75 12.93 -7.89 4.42
CA THR A 75 13.35 -9.20 4.93
C THR A 75 12.31 -10.27 4.56
N THR A 76 12.70 -11.52 4.56
CA THR A 76 11.76 -12.63 4.31
C THR A 76 10.60 -12.63 5.31
N GLN A 77 10.86 -12.29 6.58
CA GLN A 77 9.82 -12.23 7.60
C GLN A 77 8.85 -11.06 7.36
N ALA A 78 9.37 -9.86 7.07
CA ALA A 78 8.53 -8.69 6.79
C ALA A 78 7.68 -8.89 5.54
N ALA A 79 8.24 -9.48 4.48
CA ALA A 79 7.53 -9.80 3.26
C ALA A 79 6.42 -10.84 3.48
N ALA A 80 6.67 -11.89 4.28
CA ALA A 80 5.65 -12.88 4.63
C ALA A 80 4.49 -12.24 5.40
N THR A 81 4.79 -11.37 6.37
CA THR A 81 3.79 -10.62 7.11
C THR A 81 2.97 -9.71 6.18
N PHE A 82 3.62 -9.00 5.27
CA PHE A 82 2.96 -8.14 4.29
C PHE A 82 1.98 -8.91 3.39
N LEU A 83 2.40 -10.08 2.90
CA LEU A 83 1.57 -10.94 2.03
C LEU A 83 0.54 -11.79 2.78
N GLY A 84 0.54 -11.75 4.12
CA GLY A 84 -0.36 -12.55 4.95
C GLY A 84 -0.13 -14.06 4.83
N MET A 85 1.13 -14.48 4.71
CA MET A 85 1.50 -15.88 4.59
C MET A 85 2.61 -16.26 5.57
N SER A 86 2.84 -17.56 5.76
CA SER A 86 3.93 -18.05 6.58
C SER A 86 5.29 -17.83 5.91
N ARG A 87 6.33 -17.60 6.71
CA ARG A 87 7.71 -17.48 6.19
C ARG A 87 8.16 -18.70 5.38
N PRO A 88 7.95 -19.94 5.81
CA PRO A 88 8.32 -21.11 5.02
C PRO A 88 7.64 -21.18 3.67
N TYR A 89 6.38 -20.77 3.59
CA TYR A 89 5.64 -20.72 2.32
C TYR A 89 6.22 -19.66 1.38
N LEU A 90 6.52 -18.46 1.89
CA LEU A 90 7.20 -17.43 1.11
C LEU A 90 8.54 -17.90 0.59
N VAL A 91 9.34 -18.55 1.43
CA VAL A 91 10.66 -19.09 1.00
C VAL A 91 10.49 -20.06 -0.18
N ARG A 92 9.49 -20.92 -0.18
CA ARG A 92 9.21 -21.80 -1.31
C ARG A 92 8.87 -21.03 -2.59
N LEU A 93 8.10 -19.94 -2.50
CA LEU A 93 7.78 -19.08 -3.64
C LEU A 93 9.03 -18.39 -4.19
N LEU A 94 9.92 -17.93 -3.32
CA LEU A 94 11.20 -17.32 -3.71
C LEU A 94 12.11 -18.34 -4.42
N GLU A 95 12.27 -19.52 -3.85
CA GLU A 95 13.12 -20.58 -4.41
C GLU A 95 12.53 -21.15 -5.72
N ALA A 96 11.21 -21.12 -5.88
CA ALA A 96 10.54 -21.49 -7.13
C ALA A 96 10.64 -20.41 -8.22
N GLY A 97 11.20 -19.23 -7.91
CA GLY A 97 11.30 -18.11 -8.85
C GLY A 97 9.98 -17.37 -9.10
N THR A 98 8.93 -17.62 -8.31
CA THR A 98 7.64 -16.96 -8.43
C THR A 98 7.71 -15.49 -8.03
N ILE A 99 8.52 -15.17 -7.03
CA ILE A 99 8.82 -13.82 -6.59
C ILE A 99 10.33 -13.60 -6.70
N PRO A 100 10.79 -12.57 -7.42
CA PRO A 100 12.21 -12.23 -7.50
C PRO A 100 12.77 -11.83 -6.14
N PHE A 101 14.02 -12.15 -5.89
CA PHE A 101 14.73 -11.71 -4.70
C PHE A 101 16.23 -11.58 -4.94
N ASN A 102 16.90 -10.81 -4.12
CA ASN A 102 18.35 -10.67 -4.09
C ASN A 102 18.92 -11.23 -2.78
N ARG A 103 20.17 -11.62 -2.80
CA ARG A 103 20.89 -12.02 -1.59
C ARG A 103 21.88 -10.93 -1.18
N VAL A 104 21.84 -10.59 0.11
CA VAL A 104 22.84 -9.77 0.77
C VAL A 104 23.47 -10.63 1.86
N GLY A 105 24.65 -11.18 1.56
CA GLY A 105 25.24 -12.24 2.36
C GLY A 105 24.35 -13.50 2.36
N THR A 106 23.94 -13.95 3.54
CA THR A 106 23.05 -15.11 3.71
C THR A 106 21.56 -14.72 3.75
N HIS A 107 21.26 -13.41 3.76
CA HIS A 107 19.90 -12.90 3.90
C HIS A 107 19.25 -12.65 2.53
N ARG A 108 18.01 -13.11 2.36
CA ARG A 108 17.18 -12.79 1.21
C ARG A 108 16.58 -11.40 1.39
N ARG A 109 16.58 -10.63 0.29
CA ARG A 109 15.98 -9.29 0.22
C ARG A 109 15.02 -9.24 -0.96
N ILE A 110 13.79 -8.82 -0.71
CA ILE A 110 12.71 -8.78 -1.69
C ILE A 110 12.28 -7.32 -1.87
N ARG A 111 12.25 -6.84 -3.11
CA ARG A 111 11.81 -5.47 -3.39
C ARG A 111 10.31 -5.33 -3.13
N PHE A 112 9.90 -4.18 -2.66
CA PHE A 112 8.49 -3.89 -2.44
C PHE A 112 7.66 -3.99 -3.73
N SER A 113 8.18 -3.49 -4.84
CA SER A 113 7.55 -3.62 -6.16
C SER A 113 7.24 -5.08 -6.54
N ASP A 114 8.17 -6.00 -6.28
CA ASP A 114 8.00 -7.43 -6.57
C ASP A 114 6.89 -8.05 -5.70
N LEU A 115 6.76 -7.62 -4.45
CA LEU A 115 5.69 -8.05 -3.56
C LEU A 115 4.32 -7.54 -4.02
N LEU A 116 4.24 -6.28 -4.47
CA LEU A 116 3.02 -5.70 -5.02
C LEU A 116 2.58 -6.42 -6.29
N ASP A 117 3.50 -6.69 -7.20
CA ASP A 117 3.22 -7.41 -8.45
C ASP A 117 2.67 -8.81 -8.17
N TYR A 118 3.27 -9.52 -7.22
CA TYR A 118 2.79 -10.82 -6.81
C TYR A 118 1.39 -10.74 -6.19
N GLN A 119 1.17 -9.78 -5.30
CA GLN A 119 -0.14 -9.56 -4.66
C GLN A 119 -1.23 -9.27 -5.68
N GLN A 120 -0.94 -8.43 -6.68
CA GLN A 120 -1.89 -8.10 -7.75
C GLN A 120 -2.21 -9.31 -8.63
N LYS A 121 -1.21 -10.10 -9.02
CA LYS A 121 -1.41 -11.35 -9.78
C LYS A 121 -2.29 -12.31 -9.01
N ARG A 122 -1.97 -12.56 -7.75
CA ARG A 122 -2.74 -13.45 -6.87
C ARG A 122 -4.21 -13.00 -6.72
N SER A 123 -4.44 -11.69 -6.60
CA SER A 123 -5.79 -11.13 -6.52
C SER A 123 -6.57 -11.31 -7.80
N LYS A 124 -5.95 -11.11 -8.96
CA LYS A 124 -6.56 -11.32 -10.28
C LYS A 124 -6.92 -12.79 -10.51
N GLU A 125 -5.99 -13.71 -10.23
CA GLU A 125 -6.22 -15.14 -10.35
C GLU A 125 -7.38 -15.61 -9.46
N ARG A 126 -7.39 -15.13 -8.20
CA ARG A 126 -8.48 -15.44 -7.26
C ARG A 126 -9.82 -14.93 -7.77
N LYS A 127 -9.88 -13.72 -8.31
CA LYS A 127 -11.10 -13.14 -8.89
C LYS A 127 -11.58 -13.96 -10.07
N THR A 128 -10.71 -14.32 -11.00
CA THR A 128 -11.04 -15.15 -12.17
C THR A 128 -11.63 -16.50 -11.75
N ILE A 129 -11.01 -17.18 -10.78
CA ILE A 129 -11.51 -18.46 -10.25
C ILE A 129 -12.89 -18.30 -9.63
N LEU A 130 -13.12 -17.24 -8.84
CA LEU A 130 -14.42 -16.96 -8.24
C LEU A 130 -15.50 -16.68 -9.28
N ASP A 131 -15.17 -15.88 -10.31
CA ASP A 131 -16.07 -15.57 -11.41
C ASP A 131 -16.45 -16.84 -12.20
N GLU A 132 -15.48 -17.72 -12.48
CA GLU A 132 -15.72 -19.01 -13.12
C GLU A 132 -16.59 -19.96 -12.27
N MET A 133 -16.35 -19.99 -10.95
CA MET A 133 -17.16 -20.79 -10.05
C MET A 133 -18.60 -20.28 -9.97
N THR A 134 -18.79 -18.96 -9.92
CA THR A 134 -20.13 -18.35 -9.92
C THR A 134 -20.87 -18.64 -11.22
N SER A 135 -20.21 -18.49 -12.36
CA SER A 135 -20.77 -18.80 -13.69
C SER A 135 -21.24 -20.25 -13.81
N LYS A 136 -20.42 -21.19 -13.31
CA LYS A 136 -20.79 -22.62 -13.29
C LYS A 136 -21.96 -22.94 -12.36
N LEU A 137 -22.09 -22.21 -11.27
CA LEU A 137 -23.22 -22.36 -10.33
C LEU A 137 -24.53 -21.83 -10.96
N ASP A 138 -24.44 -20.70 -11.68
CA ASP A 138 -25.58 -20.13 -12.41
C ASP A 138 -26.04 -21.07 -13.54
N GLU A 139 -25.10 -21.62 -14.32
CA GLU A 139 -25.38 -22.61 -15.36
C GLU A 139 -26.00 -23.93 -14.80
N ALA A 140 -25.58 -24.30 -13.58
CA ALA A 140 -26.12 -25.48 -12.91
C ALA A 140 -27.50 -25.25 -12.28
N GLY A 141 -28.08 -24.05 -12.34
CA GLY A 141 -29.41 -23.70 -11.84
C GLY A 141 -29.59 -23.86 -10.34
N VAL A 142 -28.51 -23.69 -9.57
CA VAL A 142 -28.54 -23.90 -8.10
C VAL A 142 -29.41 -22.85 -7.40
N TYR A 143 -29.63 -21.70 -8.00
CA TYR A 143 -30.41 -20.59 -7.43
C TYR A 143 -31.91 -20.66 -7.71
N ASP A 144 -32.38 -21.54 -8.60
CA ASP A 144 -33.81 -21.68 -8.94
C ASP A 144 -34.59 -22.62 -7.97
N ARG A 145 -33.98 -23.03 -6.89
CA ARG A 145 -34.61 -24.01 -5.95
C ARG A 145 -35.03 -23.43 -4.60
N PHE A 146 -35.09 -22.13 -4.45
CA PHE A 146 -35.63 -21.54 -3.22
C PHE A 146 -36.72 -20.53 -3.50
#